data_bcfaf40e35ac8a571d95288d49ef8004
#
_entry.id   bcfaf40e35ac8a571d95288d49ef8004
#
_cell.length_a   1.000
_cell.length_b   1.000
_cell.length_c   1.000
_cell.angle_alpha   90.00
_cell.angle_beta   90.00
_cell.angle_gamma   90.00
#
_symmetry.space_group_name_H-M   'P 1'
#
loop_
_entity.id
_entity.type
_entity.pdbx_description
1 polymer ?
#
loop_
_entity_poly.entity_id
_entity_poly.type
_entity_poly.pdbx_seq_one_letter_code
_entity_poly.pdbx_strand_id
1 'polypeptide(L)'
;KTFKNTSLMNNEYLNSIYDKYKSYKTDTGFKEKYGFIDWSHLEFLNNWEYFLLIFAVIHILSPIFSLILPIVFLLFPYVLLIIQGHPITIDVYVTVLTNMFRNTSIVRLLTGDFSDFKQASYFVMTILMYGFQIYSNILTCIRFHYNLSKLHVFMGEMTDYIEWTTKNMDIYGNYVADLDTYANFRTDLDNHNSVLKKYLFKINKIQSYSWSFSELFNLGYIQKNFYSIYNDDELHSSLMYSFGFHGYIDNIVGIQKNIKEKNINFCTFNKKKNTKFTKAYFCNNQKPVKNTY
;
A
#
# COMPACT_ATOMS: atom_id res chain seq x y z
N LYS A 1 27.64 30.05 3.38
CA LYS A 1 26.93 29.75 2.12
C LYS A 1 25.57 29.23 2.52
N THR A 2 24.51 29.92 2.14
CA THR A 2 23.12 29.61 2.48
C THR A 2 22.67 28.36 1.74
N PHE A 3 21.98 27.44 2.40
CA PHE A 3 21.16 26.38 1.81
C PHE A 3 20.04 26.98 0.93
N LYS A 4 20.38 27.70 -0.11
CA LYS A 4 19.40 28.36 -0.99
C LYS A 4 18.72 27.39 -1.98
N ASN A 5 19.21 26.17 -2.11
CA ASN A 5 18.77 25.23 -3.15
C ASN A 5 18.03 24.00 -2.62
N THR A 6 17.86 23.84 -1.30
CA THR A 6 16.95 22.85 -0.75
C THR A 6 15.56 23.48 -0.65
N SER A 7 14.69 23.18 -1.59
CA SER A 7 13.27 23.47 -1.44
C SER A 7 12.79 22.64 -0.23
N LEU A 8 12.53 23.28 0.90
CA LEU A 8 11.91 22.63 2.04
C LEU A 8 10.52 22.19 1.60
N MET A 9 10.28 20.90 1.66
CA MET A 9 8.93 20.37 1.52
C MET A 9 8.08 20.91 2.68
N ASN A 10 6.81 21.22 2.42
CA ASN A 10 5.92 21.70 3.47
C ASN A 10 5.85 20.65 4.59
N ASN A 11 6.04 21.07 5.85
CA ASN A 11 6.00 20.19 7.02
C ASN A 11 4.64 19.45 7.15
N GLU A 12 3.55 20.08 6.73
CA GLU A 12 2.23 19.44 6.68
C GLU A 12 2.22 18.24 5.74
N TYR A 13 2.85 18.37 4.57
CA TYR A 13 2.96 17.27 3.59
C TYR A 13 3.83 16.14 4.13
N LEU A 14 4.98 16.44 4.75
CA LEU A 14 5.85 15.44 5.37
C LEU A 14 5.13 14.66 6.47
N ASN A 15 4.42 15.37 7.35
CA ASN A 15 3.63 14.75 8.40
C ASN A 15 2.51 13.88 7.83
N SER A 16 1.82 14.34 6.77
CA SER A 16 0.78 13.57 6.10
C SER A 16 1.31 12.26 5.51
N ILE A 17 2.48 12.28 4.86
CA ILE A 17 3.11 11.07 4.31
C ILE A 17 3.55 10.14 5.44
N TYR A 18 4.16 10.66 6.49
CA TYR A 18 4.57 9.88 7.64
C TYR A 18 3.37 9.18 8.30
N ASP A 19 2.27 9.91 8.53
CA ASP A 19 1.07 9.37 9.16
C ASP A 19 0.40 8.30 8.26
N LYS A 20 0.33 8.52 6.95
CA LYS A 20 -0.14 7.52 5.99
C LYS A 20 0.74 6.27 6.03
N TYR A 21 2.06 6.44 5.96
CA TYR A 21 3.00 5.33 6.03
C TYR A 21 2.82 4.53 7.33
N LYS A 22 2.77 5.22 8.47
CA LYS A 22 2.55 4.61 9.78
C LYS A 22 1.22 3.87 9.83
N SER A 23 0.15 4.45 9.28
CA SER A 23 -1.17 3.82 9.26
C SER A 23 -1.16 2.49 8.49
N TYR A 24 -0.45 2.40 7.36
CA TYR A 24 -0.30 1.15 6.62
C TYR A 24 0.54 0.12 7.40
N LYS A 25 1.64 0.55 8.03
CA LYS A 25 2.53 -0.35 8.78
C LYS A 25 1.86 -0.94 10.03
N THR A 26 0.93 -0.21 10.64
CA THR A 26 0.21 -0.64 11.86
C THR A 26 -1.17 -1.25 11.57
N ASP A 27 -1.61 -1.31 10.31
CA ASP A 27 -2.91 -1.85 9.95
C ASP A 27 -2.92 -3.38 10.06
N THR A 28 -3.61 -3.91 11.05
CA THR A 28 -3.74 -5.36 11.28
C THR A 28 -4.50 -6.07 10.16
N GLY A 29 -5.36 -5.37 9.42
CA GLY A 29 -6.09 -5.88 8.26
C GLY A 29 -5.39 -5.66 6.92
N PHE A 30 -4.12 -5.23 6.93
CA PHE A 30 -3.38 -4.87 5.71
C PHE A 30 -3.41 -5.96 4.64
N LYS A 31 -3.04 -7.19 5.01
CA LYS A 31 -2.95 -8.30 4.06
C LYS A 31 -4.30 -8.61 3.40
N GLU A 32 -5.35 -8.69 4.20
CA GLU A 32 -6.71 -8.95 3.70
C GLU A 32 -7.24 -7.82 2.79
N LYS A 33 -7.06 -6.56 3.20
CA LYS A 33 -7.56 -5.38 2.45
C LYS A 33 -6.96 -5.27 1.05
N TYR A 34 -5.70 -5.66 0.90
CA TYR A 34 -4.96 -5.50 -0.35
C TYR A 34 -4.72 -6.83 -1.09
N GLY A 35 -5.34 -7.91 -0.63
CA GLY A 35 -5.27 -9.22 -1.28
C GLY A 35 -3.91 -9.89 -1.13
N PHE A 36 -3.25 -9.75 0.00
CA PHE A 36 -2.02 -10.48 0.33
C PHE A 36 -2.32 -11.75 1.12
N ILE A 37 -1.50 -12.77 0.92
CA ILE A 37 -1.60 -14.01 1.68
C ILE A 37 -1.03 -13.80 3.09
N ASP A 38 -1.82 -14.23 4.09
CA ASP A 38 -1.45 -14.15 5.50
C ASP A 38 -0.85 -15.46 6.06
N TRP A 39 -0.94 -16.56 5.30
CA TRP A 39 -0.40 -17.85 5.72
C TRP A 39 1.12 -17.85 5.61
N SER A 40 1.82 -18.07 6.73
CA SER A 40 3.29 -18.02 6.82
C SER A 40 3.99 -18.91 5.79
N HIS A 41 3.45 -20.11 5.50
CA HIS A 41 4.04 -21.02 4.52
C HIS A 41 3.91 -20.55 3.06
N LEU A 42 2.95 -19.68 2.76
CA LEU A 42 2.67 -19.18 1.42
C LEU A 42 2.99 -17.69 1.27
N GLU A 43 3.51 -17.06 2.31
CA GLU A 43 3.80 -15.61 2.33
C GLU A 43 4.81 -15.18 1.25
N PHE A 44 5.70 -16.10 0.82
CA PHE A 44 6.65 -15.86 -0.27
C PHE A 44 5.95 -15.50 -1.60
N LEU A 45 4.69 -15.93 -1.80
CA LEU A 45 3.89 -15.60 -2.99
C LEU A 45 3.56 -14.11 -3.09
N ASN A 46 3.56 -13.39 -1.96
CA ASN A 46 3.37 -11.94 -1.95
C ASN A 46 4.54 -11.18 -2.63
N ASN A 47 5.68 -11.83 -2.82
CA ASN A 47 6.82 -11.30 -3.57
C ASN A 47 6.81 -11.66 -5.05
N TRP A 48 5.82 -12.44 -5.52
CA TRP A 48 5.73 -12.90 -6.89
C TRP A 48 4.65 -12.11 -7.65
N GLU A 49 5.07 -11.21 -8.54
CA GLU A 49 4.19 -10.26 -9.22
C GLU A 49 3.09 -10.92 -10.08
N TYR A 50 3.41 -12.04 -10.75
CA TYR A 50 2.42 -12.77 -11.58
C TYR A 50 1.35 -13.43 -10.72
N PHE A 51 1.72 -13.93 -9.54
CA PHE A 51 0.75 -14.48 -8.61
C PHE A 51 -0.20 -13.40 -8.11
N LEU A 52 0.34 -12.25 -7.67
CA LEU A 52 -0.47 -11.11 -7.22
C LEU A 52 -1.37 -10.59 -8.33
N LEU A 53 -0.87 -10.56 -9.58
CA LEU A 53 -1.68 -10.19 -10.75
C LEU A 53 -2.87 -11.13 -10.92
N ILE A 54 -2.63 -12.44 -10.96
CA ILE A 54 -3.70 -13.43 -11.12
C ILE A 54 -4.72 -13.29 -9.97
N PHE A 55 -4.23 -13.14 -8.76
CA PHE A 55 -5.09 -13.01 -7.58
C PHE A 55 -5.93 -11.73 -7.63
N ALA A 56 -5.34 -10.59 -8.03
CA ALA A 56 -6.07 -9.34 -8.23
C ALA A 56 -7.16 -9.46 -9.31
N VAL A 57 -6.83 -10.10 -10.44
CA VAL A 57 -7.79 -10.35 -11.54
C VAL A 57 -8.94 -11.23 -11.06
N ILE A 58 -8.66 -12.30 -10.30
CA ILE A 58 -9.71 -13.15 -9.72
C ILE A 58 -10.62 -12.34 -8.80
N HIS A 59 -10.08 -11.47 -7.94
CA HIS A 59 -10.88 -10.60 -7.08
C HIS A 59 -11.78 -9.64 -7.86
N ILE A 60 -11.26 -9.03 -8.92
CA ILE A 60 -12.01 -8.11 -9.78
C ILE A 60 -13.11 -8.85 -10.57
N LEU A 61 -12.82 -10.05 -11.05
CA LEU A 61 -13.76 -10.84 -11.84
C LEU A 61 -14.68 -11.73 -10.98
N SER A 62 -14.51 -11.76 -9.66
CA SER A 62 -15.28 -12.63 -8.76
C SER A 62 -16.81 -12.51 -8.89
N PRO A 63 -17.43 -11.32 -9.15
CA PRO A 63 -18.87 -11.26 -9.41
C PRO A 63 -19.28 -11.98 -10.69
N ILE A 64 -18.47 -11.88 -11.74
CA ILE A 64 -18.70 -12.54 -13.03
C ILE A 64 -18.58 -14.06 -12.85
N PHE A 65 -17.53 -14.52 -12.15
CA PHE A 65 -17.36 -15.94 -11.86
C PHE A 65 -18.51 -16.50 -11.05
N SER A 66 -19.03 -15.77 -10.08
CA SER A 66 -20.18 -16.24 -9.29
C SER A 66 -21.46 -16.40 -10.11
N LEU A 67 -21.65 -15.58 -11.15
CA LEU A 67 -22.79 -15.70 -12.07
C LEU A 67 -22.63 -16.87 -13.07
N ILE A 68 -21.41 -17.09 -13.54
CA ILE A 68 -21.11 -18.14 -14.54
C ILE A 68 -21.03 -19.53 -13.89
N LEU A 69 -20.62 -19.62 -12.62
CA LEU A 69 -20.35 -20.88 -11.93
C LEU A 69 -21.50 -21.89 -12.00
N PRO A 70 -22.78 -21.54 -11.79
CA PRO A 70 -23.89 -22.49 -11.93
C PRO A 70 -24.02 -23.05 -13.36
N ILE A 71 -23.76 -22.21 -14.37
CA ILE A 71 -23.79 -22.61 -15.78
C ILE A 71 -22.64 -23.60 -16.05
N VAL A 72 -21.45 -23.32 -15.54
CA VAL A 72 -20.30 -24.23 -15.67
C VAL A 72 -20.59 -25.57 -15.00
N PHE A 73 -21.15 -25.59 -13.80
CA PHE A 73 -21.54 -26.84 -13.11
C PHE A 73 -22.57 -27.62 -13.90
N LEU A 74 -23.48 -26.95 -14.57
CA LEU A 74 -24.48 -27.61 -15.41
C LEU A 74 -23.88 -28.19 -16.69
N LEU A 75 -22.89 -27.54 -17.31
CA LEU A 75 -22.25 -28.00 -18.53
C LEU A 75 -21.10 -28.98 -18.27
N PHE A 76 -20.48 -28.97 -17.12
CA PHE A 76 -19.31 -29.76 -16.80
C PHE A 76 -19.49 -31.27 -16.99
N PRO A 77 -20.61 -31.91 -16.55
CA PRO A 77 -20.84 -33.33 -16.79
C PRO A 77 -20.95 -33.65 -18.27
N TYR A 78 -21.54 -32.75 -19.08
CA TYR A 78 -21.64 -32.93 -20.53
C TYR A 78 -20.26 -32.98 -21.20
N VAL A 79 -19.40 -32.02 -20.83
CA VAL A 79 -18.03 -31.97 -21.34
C VAL A 79 -17.24 -33.23 -20.94
N LEU A 80 -17.39 -33.70 -19.70
CA LEU A 80 -16.75 -34.94 -19.25
C LEU A 80 -17.18 -36.16 -20.03
N LEU A 81 -18.47 -36.28 -20.36
CA LEU A 81 -18.99 -37.39 -21.16
C LEU A 81 -18.42 -37.39 -22.59
N ILE A 82 -18.29 -36.21 -23.21
CA ILE A 82 -17.63 -36.08 -24.51
C ILE A 82 -16.16 -36.51 -24.45
N ILE A 83 -15.42 -36.05 -23.42
CA ILE A 83 -13.99 -36.39 -23.24
C ILE A 83 -13.82 -37.92 -23.07
N GLN A 84 -14.76 -38.56 -22.39
CA GLN A 84 -14.78 -40.02 -22.19
C GLN A 84 -15.18 -40.82 -23.44
N GLY A 85 -15.45 -40.11 -24.57
CA GLY A 85 -15.78 -40.75 -25.84
C GLY A 85 -17.23 -41.22 -25.95
N HIS A 86 -18.12 -40.78 -25.10
CA HIS A 86 -19.54 -41.06 -25.20
C HIS A 86 -20.22 -40.11 -26.19
N PRO A 87 -20.75 -40.54 -27.31
CA PRO A 87 -21.39 -39.68 -28.32
C PRO A 87 -22.79 -39.26 -27.88
N ILE A 88 -22.85 -38.36 -26.92
CA ILE A 88 -24.11 -37.80 -26.42
C ILE A 88 -24.35 -36.46 -27.10
N THR A 89 -25.47 -36.34 -27.81
CA THR A 89 -25.92 -35.06 -28.37
C THR A 89 -26.43 -34.13 -27.29
N ILE A 90 -26.31 -32.84 -27.50
CA ILE A 90 -26.80 -31.81 -26.57
C ILE A 90 -28.28 -32.04 -26.24
N ASP A 91 -29.11 -32.42 -27.22
CA ASP A 91 -30.54 -32.64 -27.01
C ASP A 91 -30.83 -33.82 -26.05
N VAL A 92 -30.06 -34.90 -26.14
CA VAL A 92 -30.16 -36.03 -25.21
C VAL A 92 -29.71 -35.60 -23.82
N TYR A 93 -28.62 -34.86 -23.75
CA TYR A 93 -28.13 -34.35 -22.45
C TYR A 93 -29.14 -33.41 -21.77
N VAL A 94 -29.71 -32.45 -22.51
CA VAL A 94 -30.76 -31.55 -22.03
C VAL A 94 -31.99 -32.31 -21.59
N THR A 95 -32.38 -33.36 -22.34
CA THR A 95 -33.52 -34.22 -21.97
C THR A 95 -33.25 -34.96 -20.66
N VAL A 96 -32.04 -35.52 -20.49
CA VAL A 96 -31.64 -36.19 -19.25
C VAL A 96 -31.62 -35.18 -18.07
N LEU A 97 -31.03 -34.02 -18.27
CA LEU A 97 -31.04 -32.95 -17.27
C LEU A 97 -32.48 -32.54 -16.90
N THR A 98 -33.33 -32.31 -17.90
CA THR A 98 -34.73 -31.93 -17.67
C THR A 98 -35.47 -33.01 -16.87
N ASN A 99 -35.24 -34.28 -17.18
CA ASN A 99 -35.83 -35.41 -16.46
C ASN A 99 -35.27 -35.53 -15.04
N MET A 100 -33.96 -35.30 -14.83
CA MET A 100 -33.35 -35.22 -13.52
C MET A 100 -33.95 -34.09 -12.68
N PHE A 101 -34.02 -32.89 -13.28
CA PHE A 101 -34.61 -31.73 -12.61
C PHE A 101 -36.13 -31.87 -12.41
N ARG A 102 -36.87 -32.51 -13.31
CA ARG A 102 -38.31 -32.73 -13.22
C ARG A 102 -38.70 -33.54 -11.99
N ASN A 103 -37.82 -34.43 -11.57
CA ASN A 103 -37.97 -35.17 -10.32
C ASN A 103 -37.43 -34.44 -9.09
N THR A 104 -36.76 -33.31 -9.33
CA THR A 104 -36.20 -32.49 -8.24
C THR A 104 -37.22 -31.45 -7.83
N SER A 105 -37.23 -31.10 -6.55
CA SER A 105 -38.10 -30.10 -5.90
C SER A 105 -38.15 -28.75 -6.65
N ILE A 106 -37.11 -28.43 -7.43
CA ILE A 106 -36.97 -27.16 -8.17
C ILE A 106 -38.04 -27.01 -9.26
N VAL A 107 -38.25 -28.06 -10.08
CA VAL A 107 -39.20 -27.98 -11.19
C VAL A 107 -40.63 -28.10 -10.70
N ARG A 108 -40.89 -28.92 -9.66
CA ARG A 108 -42.21 -28.98 -9.00
C ARG A 108 -42.63 -27.62 -8.44
N LEU A 109 -41.67 -26.86 -7.89
CA LEU A 109 -41.93 -25.50 -7.41
C LEU A 109 -42.19 -24.52 -8.54
N LEU A 110 -41.47 -24.61 -9.67
CA LEU A 110 -41.68 -23.75 -10.85
C LEU A 110 -43.00 -24.10 -11.56
N THR A 111 -43.49 -25.34 -11.45
CA THR A 111 -44.79 -25.77 -11.98
C THR A 111 -45.97 -25.55 -11.06
N GLY A 112 -45.74 -24.95 -9.88
CA GLY A 112 -46.80 -24.56 -8.94
C GLY A 112 -47.28 -25.70 -8.03
N ASP A 113 -46.55 -26.81 -7.96
CA ASP A 113 -46.88 -27.94 -7.08
C ASP A 113 -46.23 -27.73 -5.70
N PHE A 114 -46.90 -26.96 -4.85
CA PHE A 114 -46.48 -26.64 -3.48
C PHE A 114 -46.83 -27.72 -2.46
N SER A 115 -46.96 -28.97 -2.86
CA SER A 115 -47.40 -30.07 -2.01
C SER A 115 -46.45 -30.37 -0.83
N ASP A 116 -45.21 -29.94 -0.89
CA ASP A 116 -44.23 -30.15 0.14
C ASP A 116 -43.55 -28.82 0.58
N PHE A 117 -44.09 -28.23 1.66
CA PHE A 117 -43.62 -26.97 2.25
C PHE A 117 -42.12 -26.99 2.59
N LYS A 118 -41.57 -28.12 3.05
CA LYS A 118 -40.15 -28.26 3.40
C LYS A 118 -39.28 -28.11 2.17
N GLN A 119 -39.63 -28.72 1.07
CA GLN A 119 -38.86 -28.64 -0.18
C GLN A 119 -38.90 -27.22 -0.78
N ALA A 120 -40.06 -26.56 -0.70
CA ALA A 120 -40.21 -25.16 -1.10
C ALA A 120 -39.32 -24.23 -0.31
N SER A 121 -39.30 -24.41 1.02
CA SER A 121 -38.44 -23.58 1.90
C SER A 121 -36.96 -23.77 1.64
N TYR A 122 -36.47 -24.97 1.37
CA TYR A 122 -35.06 -25.23 1.00
C TYR A 122 -34.68 -24.54 -0.31
N PHE A 123 -35.58 -24.57 -1.30
CA PHE A 123 -35.33 -23.93 -2.59
C PHE A 123 -35.24 -22.40 -2.44
N VAL A 124 -36.21 -21.79 -1.76
CA VAL A 124 -36.20 -20.33 -1.50
C VAL A 124 -34.94 -19.97 -0.72
N MET A 125 -34.55 -20.75 0.29
CA MET A 125 -33.33 -20.52 1.05
C MET A 125 -32.08 -20.61 0.16
N THR A 126 -32.00 -21.56 -0.74
CA THR A 126 -30.89 -21.71 -1.69
C THR A 126 -30.76 -20.52 -2.61
N ILE A 127 -31.88 -20.01 -3.16
CA ILE A 127 -31.89 -18.81 -4.00
C ILE A 127 -31.43 -17.59 -3.19
N LEU A 128 -31.92 -17.42 -1.96
CA LEU A 128 -31.53 -16.32 -1.11
C LEU A 128 -30.03 -16.38 -0.77
N MET A 129 -29.52 -17.56 -0.44
CA MET A 129 -28.09 -17.74 -0.14
C MET A 129 -27.23 -17.45 -1.38
N TYR A 130 -27.66 -17.90 -2.56
CA TYR A 130 -26.96 -17.60 -3.81
C TYR A 130 -26.98 -16.09 -4.14
N GLY A 131 -28.13 -15.43 -3.99
CA GLY A 131 -28.26 -13.99 -4.14
C GLY A 131 -27.37 -13.23 -3.16
N PHE A 132 -27.32 -13.67 -1.91
CA PHE A 132 -26.42 -13.11 -0.91
C PHE A 132 -24.94 -13.31 -1.28
N GLN A 133 -24.58 -14.48 -1.82
CA GLN A 133 -23.20 -14.76 -2.29
C GLN A 133 -22.79 -13.81 -3.43
N ILE A 134 -23.68 -13.60 -4.42
CA ILE A 134 -23.42 -12.64 -5.51
C ILE A 134 -23.24 -11.23 -4.94
N TYR A 135 -24.13 -10.80 -4.06
CA TYR A 135 -24.05 -9.49 -3.41
C TYR A 135 -22.74 -9.32 -2.64
N SER A 136 -22.34 -10.31 -1.86
CA SER A 136 -21.07 -10.32 -1.12
C SER A 136 -19.86 -10.20 -2.04
N ASN A 137 -19.85 -10.93 -3.17
CA ASN A 137 -18.77 -10.86 -4.16
C ASN A 137 -18.69 -9.49 -4.83
N ILE A 138 -19.84 -8.87 -5.14
CA ILE A 138 -19.88 -7.50 -5.68
C ILE A 138 -19.29 -6.50 -4.68
N LEU A 139 -19.68 -6.57 -3.40
CA LEU A 139 -19.13 -5.70 -2.37
C LEU A 139 -17.62 -5.89 -2.19
N THR A 140 -17.15 -7.12 -2.21
CA THR A 140 -15.71 -7.44 -2.11
C THR A 140 -14.94 -6.86 -3.28
N CYS A 141 -15.46 -7.01 -4.51
CA CYS A 141 -14.86 -6.40 -5.70
C CYS A 141 -14.78 -4.86 -5.60
N ILE A 142 -15.87 -4.20 -5.17
CA ILE A 142 -15.90 -2.74 -5.01
C ILE A 142 -14.89 -2.29 -3.95
N ARG A 143 -14.83 -2.96 -2.81
CA ARG A 143 -13.88 -2.64 -1.73
C ARG A 143 -12.44 -2.84 -2.17
N PHE A 144 -12.16 -3.94 -2.85
CA PHE A 144 -10.84 -4.23 -3.37
C PHE A 144 -10.38 -3.17 -4.37
N HIS A 145 -11.26 -2.80 -5.31
CA HIS A 145 -11.01 -1.73 -6.26
C HIS A 145 -10.71 -0.38 -5.60
N TYR A 146 -11.52 -0.01 -4.60
CA TYR A 146 -11.30 1.22 -3.84
C TYR A 146 -9.96 1.23 -3.10
N ASN A 147 -9.58 0.09 -2.51
CA ASN A 147 -8.30 -0.06 -1.84
C ASN A 147 -7.13 0.03 -2.83
N LEU A 148 -7.25 -0.58 -4.01
CA LEU A 148 -6.24 -0.45 -5.08
C LEU A 148 -6.06 1.00 -5.53
N SER A 149 -7.14 1.75 -5.70
CA SER A 149 -7.07 3.18 -6.05
C SER A 149 -6.31 3.99 -4.99
N LYS A 150 -6.60 3.77 -3.72
CA LYS A 150 -5.85 4.40 -2.61
C LYS A 150 -4.38 4.03 -2.61
N LEU A 151 -4.08 2.76 -2.90
CA LEU A 151 -2.72 2.26 -3.00
C LEU A 151 -1.93 3.00 -4.10
N HIS A 152 -2.53 3.18 -5.27
CA HIS A 152 -1.90 3.93 -6.36
C HIS A 152 -1.57 5.37 -5.97
N VAL A 153 -2.52 6.08 -5.35
CA VAL A 153 -2.30 7.44 -4.87
C VAL A 153 -1.13 7.49 -3.87
N PHE A 154 -1.13 6.58 -2.90
CA PHE A 154 -0.06 6.50 -1.91
C PHE A 154 1.30 6.18 -2.54
N MET A 155 1.36 5.26 -3.51
CA MET A 155 2.61 4.94 -4.21
C MET A 155 3.15 6.13 -5.00
N GLY A 156 2.26 6.94 -5.61
CA GLY A 156 2.65 8.20 -6.25
C GLY A 156 3.25 9.20 -5.25
N GLU A 157 2.57 9.44 -4.14
CA GLU A 157 3.06 10.33 -3.08
C GLU A 157 4.41 9.85 -2.50
N MET A 158 4.58 8.53 -2.33
CA MET A 158 5.85 7.94 -1.87
C MET A 158 6.96 8.10 -2.91
N THR A 159 6.64 8.00 -4.20
CA THR A 159 7.61 8.23 -5.27
C THR A 159 8.12 9.66 -5.21
N ASP A 160 7.23 10.65 -5.15
CA ASP A 160 7.58 12.07 -5.07
C ASP A 160 8.41 12.37 -3.81
N TYR A 161 7.99 11.81 -2.67
CA TYR A 161 8.69 11.95 -1.40
C TYR A 161 10.12 11.40 -1.46
N ILE A 162 10.29 10.16 -1.96
CA ILE A 162 11.61 9.50 -2.00
C ILE A 162 12.52 10.20 -3.03
N GLU A 163 11.99 10.62 -4.18
CA GLU A 163 12.75 11.35 -5.18
C GLU A 163 13.30 12.67 -4.61
N TRP A 164 12.44 13.44 -3.96
CA TRP A 164 12.83 14.67 -3.33
C TRP A 164 13.83 14.45 -2.18
N THR A 165 13.58 13.44 -1.35
CA THR A 165 14.44 13.08 -0.21
C THR A 165 15.84 12.68 -0.65
N THR A 166 15.95 11.79 -1.65
CA THR A 166 17.24 11.30 -2.15
C THR A 166 18.06 12.45 -2.76
N LYS A 167 17.43 13.39 -3.48
CA LYS A 167 18.09 14.61 -3.99
C LYS A 167 18.65 15.47 -2.86
N ASN A 168 17.87 15.66 -1.78
CA ASN A 168 18.32 16.45 -0.63
C ASN A 168 19.43 15.77 0.17
N MET A 169 19.37 14.44 0.31
CA MET A 169 20.44 13.65 0.93
C MET A 169 21.75 13.77 0.13
N ASP A 170 21.69 13.71 -1.20
CA ASP A 170 22.87 13.92 -2.07
C ASP A 170 23.47 15.32 -1.89
N ILE A 171 22.62 16.36 -1.92
CA ILE A 171 23.06 17.74 -1.75
C ILE A 171 23.74 17.92 -0.38
N TYR A 172 23.13 17.39 0.67
CA TYR A 172 23.67 17.50 2.02
C TYR A 172 24.95 16.68 2.20
N GLY A 173 24.99 15.44 1.71
CA GLY A 173 26.17 14.59 1.73
C GLY A 173 27.37 15.25 1.05
N ASN A 174 27.16 15.89 -0.10
CA ASN A 174 28.21 16.66 -0.79
C ASN A 174 28.64 17.91 0.00
N TYR A 175 27.71 18.56 0.71
CA TYR A 175 28.03 19.73 1.50
C TYR A 175 28.88 19.43 2.73
N VAL A 176 28.70 18.27 3.37
CA VAL A 176 29.45 17.84 4.56
C VAL A 176 30.66 16.96 4.21
N ALA A 177 30.96 16.77 2.94
CA ALA A 177 32.00 15.83 2.46
C ALA A 177 33.38 16.10 3.07
N ASP A 178 33.73 17.38 3.22
CA ASP A 178 35.03 17.84 3.70
C ASP A 178 35.09 18.02 5.23
N LEU A 179 34.05 17.59 5.95
CA LEU A 179 33.94 17.77 7.40
C LEU A 179 34.18 16.46 8.13
N ASP A 180 35.35 16.25 8.71
CA ASP A 180 35.72 15.04 9.44
C ASP A 180 34.73 14.67 10.56
N THR A 181 34.17 15.68 11.22
CA THR A 181 33.16 15.49 12.28
C THR A 181 31.87 14.86 11.78
N TYR A 182 31.59 14.87 10.48
CA TYR A 182 30.41 14.30 9.84
C TYR A 182 30.69 12.97 9.15
N ALA A 183 31.88 12.39 9.24
CA ALA A 183 32.25 11.18 8.53
C ALA A 183 31.29 10.02 8.79
N ASN A 184 30.96 9.70 10.05
CA ASN A 184 30.03 8.62 10.41
C ASN A 184 28.62 8.94 9.91
N PHE A 185 28.15 10.18 10.14
CA PHE A 185 26.83 10.61 9.67
C PHE A 185 26.70 10.48 8.13
N ARG A 186 27.76 10.84 7.40
CA ARG A 186 27.80 10.69 5.94
C ARG A 186 27.70 9.24 5.50
N THR A 187 28.43 8.35 6.15
CA THR A 187 28.37 6.90 5.86
C THR A 187 26.95 6.35 6.04
N ASP A 188 26.29 6.70 7.14
CA ASP A 188 24.90 6.30 7.39
C ASP A 188 23.93 6.91 6.36
N LEU A 189 24.12 8.20 6.04
CA LEU A 189 23.33 8.90 5.02
C LEU A 189 23.45 8.22 3.66
N ASP A 190 24.68 7.91 3.22
CA ASP A 190 24.95 7.29 1.91
C ASP A 190 24.35 5.87 1.85
N ASN A 191 24.42 5.09 2.95
CA ASN A 191 23.83 3.77 3.04
C ASN A 191 22.31 3.83 2.87
N HIS A 192 21.61 4.62 3.68
CA HIS A 192 20.16 4.74 3.60
C HIS A 192 19.69 5.37 2.28
N ASN A 193 20.42 6.35 1.76
CA ASN A 193 20.16 6.95 0.46
C ASN A 193 20.26 5.93 -0.68
N SER A 194 21.24 5.01 -0.62
CA SER A 194 21.40 3.95 -1.61
C SER A 194 20.21 3.00 -1.66
N VAL A 195 19.67 2.64 -0.49
CA VAL A 195 18.46 1.79 -0.36
C VAL A 195 17.24 2.51 -0.95
N LEU A 196 17.05 3.78 -0.58
CA LEU A 196 15.93 4.58 -1.11
C LEU A 196 16.02 4.75 -2.62
N LYS A 197 17.20 4.99 -3.19
CA LYS A 197 17.42 5.08 -4.65
C LYS A 197 17.10 3.76 -5.36
N LYS A 198 17.53 2.62 -4.80
CA LYS A 198 17.19 1.29 -5.35
C LYS A 198 15.68 1.07 -5.37
N TYR A 199 14.98 1.50 -4.32
CA TYR A 199 13.53 1.39 -4.24
C TYR A 199 12.85 2.37 -5.21
N LEU A 200 13.31 3.63 -5.28
CA LEU A 200 12.84 4.64 -6.22
C LEU A 200 12.91 4.15 -7.67
N PHE A 201 14.01 3.51 -8.06
CA PHE A 201 14.14 2.93 -9.40
C PHE A 201 13.06 1.89 -9.72
N LYS A 202 12.60 1.14 -8.72
CA LYS A 202 11.49 0.18 -8.89
C LYS A 202 10.15 0.91 -9.04
N ILE A 203 9.85 1.85 -8.15
CA ILE A 203 8.54 2.50 -8.11
C ILE A 203 8.32 3.56 -9.20
N ASN A 204 9.37 4.19 -9.73
CA ASN A 204 9.29 5.12 -10.87
C ASN A 204 8.69 4.51 -12.15
N LYS A 205 8.62 3.18 -12.24
CA LYS A 205 7.95 2.48 -13.34
C LYS A 205 6.43 2.44 -13.17
N ILE A 206 5.92 2.81 -12.01
CA ILE A 206 4.50 2.81 -11.70
C ILE A 206 3.90 4.10 -12.30
N GLN A 207 3.06 3.92 -13.32
CA GLN A 207 2.33 5.02 -13.94
C GLN A 207 1.11 5.43 -13.09
N SER A 208 0.61 6.65 -13.33
CA SER A 208 -0.60 7.12 -12.66
C SER A 208 -1.81 6.24 -13.01
N TYR A 209 -2.69 6.01 -12.03
CA TYR A 209 -3.86 5.14 -12.17
C TYR A 209 -4.81 5.67 -13.27
N SER A 210 -5.06 4.86 -14.30
CA SER A 210 -6.14 5.02 -15.24
C SER A 210 -6.86 3.68 -15.46
N TRP A 211 -8.15 3.71 -15.79
CA TRP A 211 -8.93 2.51 -16.10
C TRP A 211 -8.57 2.00 -17.51
N SER A 212 -7.40 1.45 -17.68
CA SER A 212 -6.94 0.82 -18.92
C SER A 212 -6.66 -0.66 -18.71
N PHE A 213 -6.95 -1.47 -19.70
CA PHE A 213 -6.57 -2.89 -19.68
C PHE A 213 -5.06 -3.10 -19.51
N SER A 214 -4.23 -2.17 -20.01
CA SER A 214 -2.77 -2.21 -19.81
C SER A 214 -2.37 -2.06 -18.35
N GLU A 215 -3.13 -1.34 -17.54
CA GLU A 215 -2.84 -1.15 -16.12
C GLU A 215 -3.24 -2.33 -15.25
N LEU A 216 -4.23 -3.12 -15.69
CA LEU A 216 -4.53 -4.38 -15.03
C LEU A 216 -3.30 -5.30 -14.98
N PHE A 217 -2.49 -5.31 -16.06
CA PHE A 217 -1.25 -6.11 -16.08
C PHE A 217 -0.16 -5.60 -15.13
N ASN A 218 -0.20 -4.33 -14.76
CA ASN A 218 0.75 -3.72 -13.83
C ASN A 218 0.35 -3.89 -12.35
N LEU A 219 -0.87 -4.34 -12.06
CA LEU A 219 -1.37 -4.48 -10.69
C LEU A 219 -0.46 -5.35 -9.81
N GLY A 220 -0.02 -6.49 -10.32
CA GLY A 220 0.87 -7.39 -9.58
C GLY A 220 2.20 -6.72 -9.22
N TYR A 221 2.76 -5.94 -10.15
CA TYR A 221 3.99 -5.19 -9.91
C TYR A 221 3.81 -4.11 -8.83
N ILE A 222 2.71 -3.39 -8.87
CA ILE A 222 2.37 -2.35 -7.91
C ILE A 222 2.16 -2.96 -6.52
N GLN A 223 1.35 -4.02 -6.42
CA GLN A 223 1.10 -4.74 -5.17
C GLN A 223 2.40 -5.27 -4.56
N LYS A 224 3.29 -5.87 -5.37
CA LYS A 224 4.60 -6.36 -4.91
C LYS A 224 5.44 -5.24 -4.30
N ASN A 225 5.55 -4.09 -4.97
CA ASN A 225 6.33 -2.97 -4.46
C ASN A 225 5.68 -2.34 -3.21
N PHE A 226 4.35 -2.32 -3.14
CA PHE A 226 3.64 -1.90 -1.93
C PHE A 226 3.84 -2.88 -0.77
N TYR A 227 3.83 -4.18 -1.03
CA TYR A 227 4.15 -5.19 -0.03
C TYR A 227 5.56 -5.01 0.53
N SER A 228 6.53 -4.62 -0.32
CA SER A 228 7.89 -4.31 0.13
C SER A 228 7.94 -3.15 1.14
N ILE A 229 7.10 -2.11 0.99
CA ILE A 229 6.99 -1.03 2.00
C ILE A 229 6.53 -1.59 3.36
N TYR A 230 5.64 -2.57 3.33
CA TYR A 230 5.11 -3.19 4.54
C TYR A 230 6.10 -4.17 5.20
N ASN A 231 6.78 -5.00 4.41
CA ASN A 231 7.51 -6.19 4.90
C ASN A 231 9.03 -6.06 4.89
N ASP A 232 9.62 -5.11 4.15
CA ASP A 232 11.07 -4.95 4.03
C ASP A 232 11.61 -4.08 5.18
N ASP A 233 12.37 -4.69 6.10
CA ASP A 233 12.92 -4.01 7.27
C ASP A 233 14.05 -3.04 6.92
N GLU A 234 14.86 -3.33 5.88
CA GLU A 234 15.91 -2.43 5.41
C GLU A 234 15.30 -1.16 4.82
N LEU A 235 14.25 -1.32 4.02
CA LEU A 235 13.50 -0.19 3.47
C LEU A 235 12.80 0.59 4.59
N HIS A 236 12.20 -0.09 5.57
CA HIS A 236 11.58 0.54 6.73
C HIS A 236 12.57 1.40 7.49
N SER A 237 13.74 0.86 7.83
CA SER A 237 14.81 1.58 8.52
C SER A 237 15.24 2.82 7.75
N SER A 238 15.38 2.69 6.41
CA SER A 238 15.80 3.79 5.55
C SER A 238 14.73 4.89 5.41
N LEU A 239 13.44 4.52 5.38
CA LEU A 239 12.34 5.48 5.41
C LEU A 239 12.28 6.22 6.74
N MET A 240 12.42 5.51 7.88
CA MET A 240 12.44 6.14 9.20
C MET A 240 13.63 7.08 9.35
N TYR A 241 14.82 6.67 8.87
CA TYR A 241 16.00 7.54 8.83
C TYR A 241 15.72 8.81 8.00
N SER A 242 15.05 8.68 6.87
CA SER A 242 14.75 9.80 5.99
C SER A 242 13.82 10.84 6.65
N PHE A 243 12.80 10.39 7.38
CA PHE A 243 11.94 11.31 8.16
C PHE A 243 12.75 12.03 9.25
N GLY A 244 13.64 11.30 9.95
CA GLY A 244 14.57 11.89 10.91
C GLY A 244 15.53 12.90 10.28
N PHE A 245 16.04 12.62 9.08
CA PHE A 245 16.90 13.52 8.32
C PHE A 245 16.18 14.85 8.01
N HIS A 246 14.92 14.81 7.59
CA HIS A 246 14.16 16.06 7.36
C HIS A 246 13.97 16.86 8.63
N GLY A 247 13.65 16.22 9.76
CA GLY A 247 13.57 16.88 11.06
C GLY A 247 14.90 17.51 11.46
N TYR A 248 16.02 16.84 11.20
CA TYR A 248 17.36 17.38 11.45
C TYR A 248 17.64 18.62 10.61
N ILE A 249 17.33 18.60 9.31
CA ILE A 249 17.52 19.76 8.42
C ILE A 249 16.62 20.93 8.85
N ASP A 250 15.37 20.69 9.23
CA ASP A 250 14.46 21.72 9.72
C ASP A 250 14.99 22.39 11.00
N ASN A 251 15.54 21.61 11.92
CA ASN A 251 16.21 22.15 13.11
C ASN A 251 17.40 23.05 12.75
N ILE A 252 18.26 22.67 11.78
CA ILE A 252 19.38 23.51 11.33
C ILE A 252 18.87 24.82 10.74
N VAL A 253 17.82 24.77 9.91
CA VAL A 253 17.21 25.95 9.31
C VAL A 253 16.61 26.86 10.39
N GLY A 254 15.94 26.28 11.38
CA GLY A 254 15.41 26.99 12.54
C GLY A 254 16.50 27.69 13.36
N ILE A 255 17.62 27.01 13.62
CA ILE A 255 18.79 27.59 14.29
C ILE A 255 19.35 28.76 13.45
N GLN A 256 19.51 28.57 12.14
CA GLN A 256 20.02 29.62 11.26
C GLN A 256 19.12 30.86 11.26
N LYS A 257 17.77 30.66 11.26
CA LYS A 257 16.81 31.75 11.37
C LYS A 257 16.96 32.50 12.68
N ASN A 258 17.05 31.80 13.81
CA ASN A 258 17.23 32.42 15.13
C ASN A 258 18.54 33.18 15.26
N ILE A 259 19.62 32.70 14.62
CA ILE A 259 20.90 33.45 14.57
C ILE A 259 20.74 34.73 13.75
N LYS A 260 20.08 34.70 12.58
CA LYS A 260 19.83 35.90 11.76
C LYS A 260 18.97 36.94 12.49
N GLU A 261 17.97 36.49 13.21
CA GLU A 261 17.08 37.33 14.01
C GLU A 261 17.72 37.79 15.33
N LYS A 262 18.97 37.38 15.59
CA LYS A 262 19.70 37.70 16.84
C LYS A 262 19.03 37.18 18.13
N ASN A 263 18.20 36.14 18.00
CA ASN A 263 17.61 35.46 19.15
C ASN A 263 18.65 34.57 19.84
N ILE A 264 19.57 33.99 19.08
CA ILE A 264 20.71 33.21 19.59
C ILE A 264 22.00 33.69 18.91
N ASN A 265 23.14 33.53 19.61
CA ASN A 265 24.45 33.89 19.09
C ASN A 265 25.40 32.70 19.11
N PHE A 266 26.38 32.72 18.25
CA PHE A 266 27.48 31.73 18.30
C PHE A 266 28.30 31.90 19.57
N CYS A 267 28.73 30.79 20.16
CA CYS A 267 29.69 30.81 21.23
C CYS A 267 31.10 31.13 20.64
N THR A 268 31.88 31.89 21.41
CA THR A 268 33.31 32.11 21.13
C THR A 268 34.14 31.26 22.07
N PHE A 269 34.95 30.37 21.49
CA PHE A 269 35.86 29.57 22.30
C PHE A 269 37.08 30.38 22.65
N ASN A 270 37.42 30.45 23.94
CA ASN A 270 38.62 31.11 24.46
C ASN A 270 39.53 30.08 25.12
N LYS A 271 40.83 30.39 25.16
CA LYS A 271 41.85 29.55 25.82
C LYS A 271 41.80 29.57 27.34
N LYS A 272 40.97 30.44 27.92
CA LYS A 272 40.80 30.58 29.40
C LYS A 272 39.79 29.54 29.87
N LYS A 273 40.07 28.88 30.99
CA LYS A 273 39.18 27.83 31.57
C LYS A 273 37.83 28.36 32.11
N ASN A 274 37.53 29.65 31.94
CA ASN A 274 36.32 30.26 32.46
C ASN A 274 35.25 30.40 31.43
N THR A 275 34.06 29.90 31.71
CA THR A 275 32.86 30.10 30.93
C THR A 275 32.21 31.43 31.32
N LYS A 276 31.95 32.30 30.34
CA LYS A 276 31.27 33.59 30.58
C LYS A 276 30.00 33.64 29.72
N PHE A 277 28.86 33.82 30.35
CA PHE A 277 27.59 34.08 29.69
C PHE A 277 27.34 35.59 29.68
N THR A 278 27.14 36.17 28.50
CA THR A 278 26.85 37.60 28.36
C THR A 278 25.43 37.77 27.84
N LYS A 279 24.58 38.47 28.57
CA LYS A 279 23.17 38.71 28.23
C LYS A 279 22.40 37.42 28.02
N ALA A 280 22.69 36.38 28.79
CA ALA A 280 21.98 35.11 28.74
C ALA A 280 20.55 35.27 29.29
N TYR A 281 19.60 34.60 28.70
CA TYR A 281 18.23 34.57 29.14
C TYR A 281 17.58 33.21 28.83
N PHE A 282 16.53 32.90 29.56
CA PHE A 282 15.75 31.70 29.35
C PHE A 282 14.74 31.95 28.22
N CYS A 283 14.91 31.25 27.12
CA CYS A 283 14.18 31.51 25.88
C CYS A 283 12.65 31.27 25.96
N ASN A 284 12.20 30.49 26.94
CA ASN A 284 10.75 30.19 27.13
C ASN A 284 10.03 31.26 27.97
N ASN A 285 10.69 32.35 28.32
CA ASN A 285 10.09 33.42 29.13
C ASN A 285 9.58 34.55 28.22
N GLN A 286 8.32 34.93 28.33
CA GLN A 286 7.72 35.99 27.50
C GLN A 286 8.41 37.37 27.64
N LYS A 287 8.97 37.65 28.81
CA LYS A 287 9.76 38.88 29.06
C LYS A 287 11.08 38.50 29.71
N PRO A 288 12.06 38.00 28.96
CA PRO A 288 13.30 37.52 29.54
C PRO A 288 14.17 38.66 30.05
N VAL A 289 14.65 38.55 31.29
CA VAL A 289 15.70 39.42 31.82
C VAL A 289 17.05 38.87 31.37
N LYS A 290 17.84 39.70 30.68
CA LYS A 290 19.17 39.35 30.19
C LYS A 290 20.21 39.53 31.29
N ASN A 291 20.80 38.44 31.75
CA ASN A 291 21.82 38.42 32.80
C ASN A 291 23.22 38.11 32.21
N THR A 292 24.25 38.62 32.87
CA THR A 292 25.64 38.31 32.55
C THR A 292 26.23 37.53 33.73
N TYR A 293 26.77 36.35 33.45
CA TYR A 293 27.39 35.47 34.42
C TYR A 293 28.85 35.20 34.07
#